data_20fbf9e812cb686a5cefc9ff27bab9be
#
_entry.id   20fbf9e812cb686a5cefc9ff27bab9be
#
_cell.length_a   1.000
_cell.length_b   1.000
_cell.length_c   1.000
_cell.angle_alpha   90.00
_cell.angle_beta   90.00
_cell.angle_gamma   90.00
#
_symmetry.space_group_name_H-M   'P 1'
#
loop_
_entity.id
_entity.type
_entity.pdbx_description
1 polymer ?
#
loop_
_entity_poly.entity_id
_entity_poly.type
_entity_poly.pdbx_seq_one_letter_code
_entity_poly.pdbx_strand_id
1 'polypeptide(L)'
;AWGFILSAGQALGQAEGYKSLPLNAEFVSPPDSGEPKDRRAESARRQRYSERLRLVNDIYKGSASFEDNQAAFDQWYNEVVFAQMSQDSDAMLEAMATNREAMFKQLGNASNAQAVNHLVANLAFNKFQEIVTDNYPPASRLNAVVILGRLDQTIAKPRNVAPAPLAKALPVLLQYVQDGALPEYVRVGALWGIERHCRIDGQKQNTQIAAQQRSQVIAALLPLLGPKPDDRTQPVDYWMNRMATRSLGA
;
A
#
# COMPACT_ATOMS: atom_id res chain seq x y z
N ALA A 1 4.75 55.57 3.72
CA ALA A 1 3.72 54.64 3.28
C ALA A 1 4.38 53.41 2.66
N TRP A 2 4.50 52.35 3.41
CA TRP A 2 4.99 51.08 2.92
C TRP A 2 3.79 50.14 2.70
N GLY A 3 3.45 49.94 1.45
CA GLY A 3 2.41 48.99 1.06
C GLY A 3 2.95 47.56 1.14
N PHE A 4 2.45 46.75 2.06
CA PHE A 4 2.58 45.31 2.05
C PHE A 4 1.72 44.77 0.92
N ILE A 5 2.36 44.28 -0.14
CA ILE A 5 1.70 43.40 -1.12
C ILE A 5 1.65 42.00 -0.51
N LEU A 6 0.49 41.67 0.08
CA LEU A 6 0.14 40.28 0.38
C LEU A 6 0.01 39.55 -0.95
N SER A 7 1.02 38.74 -1.25
CA SER A 7 0.92 37.74 -2.29
C SER A 7 -0.30 36.87 -1.99
N ALA A 8 -1.31 36.97 -2.82
CA ALA A 8 -2.48 36.10 -2.79
C ALA A 8 -2.02 34.65 -2.86
N GLY A 9 -2.23 33.93 -1.79
CA GLY A 9 -2.12 32.50 -1.76
C GLY A 9 -2.93 31.92 -2.93
N GLN A 10 -2.32 30.99 -3.66
CA GLN A 10 -2.99 30.23 -4.70
C GLN A 10 -4.33 29.75 -4.12
N ALA A 11 -5.41 30.20 -4.71
CA ALA A 11 -6.72 29.63 -4.47
C ALA A 11 -6.59 28.13 -4.73
N LEU A 12 -6.70 27.34 -3.67
CA LEU A 12 -6.94 25.91 -3.78
C LEU A 12 -8.22 25.79 -4.61
N GLY A 13 -8.07 25.51 -5.91
CA GLY A 13 -9.19 25.18 -6.77
C GLY A 13 -10.03 24.16 -6.05
N GLN A 14 -11.34 24.29 -6.12
CA GLN A 14 -12.28 23.30 -5.62
C GLN A 14 -11.84 21.95 -6.21
N ALA A 15 -11.26 21.12 -5.36
CA ALA A 15 -10.78 19.83 -5.75
C ALA A 15 -11.98 19.04 -6.28
N GLU A 16 -11.93 18.61 -7.54
CA GLU A 16 -12.72 17.47 -7.95
C GLU A 16 -12.51 16.41 -6.88
N GLY A 17 -13.60 15.89 -6.32
CA GLY A 17 -13.54 14.97 -5.18
C GLY A 17 -12.59 13.80 -5.47
N TYR A 18 -11.87 13.35 -4.46
CA TYR A 18 -10.99 12.19 -4.59
C TYR A 18 -11.77 10.97 -5.09
N LYS A 19 -11.11 10.15 -5.89
CA LYS A 19 -11.61 8.82 -6.25
C LYS A 19 -11.65 7.93 -5.01
N SER A 20 -12.62 7.03 -4.98
CA SER A 20 -12.64 5.89 -4.05
C SER A 20 -13.11 4.65 -4.80
N LEU A 21 -12.66 3.49 -4.35
CA LEU A 21 -13.19 2.23 -4.85
C LEU A 21 -14.61 2.02 -4.30
N PRO A 22 -15.53 1.45 -5.07
CA PRO A 22 -16.89 1.19 -4.62
C PRO A 22 -16.88 0.16 -3.48
N LEU A 23 -17.50 0.52 -2.34
CA LEU A 23 -17.75 -0.41 -1.26
C LEU A 23 -18.94 -1.29 -1.59
N ASN A 24 -18.81 -2.58 -1.38
CA ASN A 24 -19.93 -3.49 -1.53
C ASN A 24 -20.91 -3.35 -0.35
N ALA A 25 -22.07 -2.75 -0.61
CA ALA A 25 -23.09 -2.50 0.41
C ALA A 25 -23.67 -3.76 1.04
N GLU A 26 -23.48 -4.93 0.43
CA GLU A 26 -23.88 -6.20 1.03
C GLU A 26 -23.02 -6.60 2.23
N PHE A 27 -21.76 -6.13 2.27
CA PHE A 27 -20.79 -6.48 3.30
C PHE A 27 -20.45 -5.33 4.22
N VAL A 28 -20.42 -4.10 3.72
CA VAL A 28 -19.96 -2.92 4.46
C VAL A 28 -21.00 -1.82 4.41
N SER A 29 -21.33 -1.23 5.55
CA SER A 29 -22.19 -0.04 5.57
C SER A 29 -21.44 1.15 4.94
N PRO A 30 -22.08 1.91 4.04
CA PRO A 30 -21.54 3.18 3.60
C PRO A 30 -21.26 4.07 4.82
N PRO A 31 -20.12 4.80 4.85
CA PRO A 31 -19.71 5.54 6.04
C PRO A 31 -20.68 6.62 6.48
N ASP A 32 -21.42 7.25 5.58
CA ASP A 32 -22.23 8.45 5.88
C ASP A 32 -23.65 8.42 5.30
N SER A 33 -24.34 7.30 5.38
CA SER A 33 -25.69 7.22 4.80
C SER A 33 -26.72 8.12 5.47
N GLY A 34 -26.44 8.66 6.69
CA GLY A 34 -27.39 9.53 7.41
C GLY A 34 -28.75 8.89 7.72
N GLU A 35 -29.02 7.72 7.19
CA GLU A 35 -30.27 7.01 7.33
C GLU A 35 -30.36 6.28 8.69
N PRO A 36 -31.56 6.19 9.26
CA PRO A 36 -31.79 5.37 10.46
C PRO A 36 -31.35 3.93 10.17
N LYS A 37 -30.37 3.43 10.93
CA LYS A 37 -29.83 2.07 10.73
C LYS A 37 -30.94 1.04 10.96
N ASP A 38 -31.42 0.42 9.91
CA ASP A 38 -32.28 -0.76 10.02
C ASP A 38 -31.49 -1.91 10.67
N ARG A 39 -31.83 -2.26 11.91
CA ARG A 39 -31.15 -3.31 12.70
C ARG A 39 -31.17 -4.66 12.01
N ARG A 40 -32.22 -4.97 11.23
CA ARG A 40 -32.33 -6.25 10.51
C ARG A 40 -31.38 -6.27 9.33
N ALA A 41 -31.36 -5.19 8.55
CA ALA A 41 -30.45 -5.04 7.42
C ALA A 41 -28.98 -5.08 7.88
N GLU A 42 -28.67 -4.40 8.97
CA GLU A 42 -27.33 -4.39 9.56
C GLU A 42 -26.92 -5.79 10.07
N SER A 43 -27.82 -6.52 10.73
CA SER A 43 -27.57 -7.89 11.19
C SER A 43 -27.32 -8.84 10.01
N ALA A 44 -28.14 -8.74 8.96
CA ALA A 44 -27.96 -9.54 7.74
C ALA A 44 -26.64 -9.22 7.02
N ARG A 45 -26.21 -7.94 6.99
CA ARG A 45 -24.93 -7.51 6.44
C ARG A 45 -23.76 -8.10 7.20
N ARG A 46 -23.78 -8.03 8.54
CA ARG A 46 -22.75 -8.63 9.40
C ARG A 46 -22.63 -10.14 9.22
N GLN A 47 -23.76 -10.81 9.05
CA GLN A 47 -23.79 -12.25 8.78
C GLN A 47 -23.09 -12.54 7.44
N ARG A 48 -23.48 -11.86 6.33
CA ARG A 48 -22.85 -12.04 5.01
C ARG A 48 -21.36 -11.73 5.04
N TYR A 49 -20.96 -10.66 5.73
CA TYR A 49 -19.55 -10.33 5.96
C TYR A 49 -18.80 -11.49 6.63
N SER A 50 -19.37 -12.03 7.72
CA SER A 50 -18.74 -13.12 8.46
C SER A 50 -18.65 -14.41 7.64
N GLU A 51 -19.67 -14.73 6.86
CA GLU A 51 -19.70 -15.88 5.96
C GLU A 51 -18.63 -15.74 4.85
N ARG A 52 -18.53 -14.55 4.21
CA ARG A 52 -17.52 -14.28 3.19
C ARG A 52 -16.12 -14.31 3.77
N LEU A 53 -15.88 -13.71 4.93
CA LEU A 53 -14.59 -13.75 5.62
C LEU A 53 -14.20 -15.18 5.98
N ARG A 54 -15.16 -16.01 6.40
CA ARG A 54 -14.92 -17.42 6.65
C ARG A 54 -14.48 -18.15 5.38
N LEU A 55 -15.19 -17.96 4.27
CA LEU A 55 -14.81 -18.55 2.98
C LEU A 55 -13.37 -18.16 2.58
N VAL A 56 -13.01 -16.88 2.68
CA VAL A 56 -11.65 -16.41 2.37
C VAL A 56 -10.61 -17.08 3.28
N ASN A 57 -10.91 -17.22 4.57
CA ASN A 57 -10.02 -17.92 5.50
C ASN A 57 -9.90 -19.41 5.19
N ASP A 58 -10.99 -20.05 4.76
CA ASP A 58 -11.00 -21.46 4.37
C ASP A 58 -10.20 -21.70 3.07
N ILE A 59 -10.25 -20.74 2.12
CA ILE A 59 -9.38 -20.73 0.93
C ILE A 59 -7.91 -20.63 1.34
N TYR A 60 -7.55 -19.70 2.26
CA TYR A 60 -6.17 -19.58 2.74
C TYR A 60 -5.65 -20.80 3.47
N LYS A 61 -6.50 -21.51 4.18
CA LYS A 61 -6.15 -22.78 4.84
C LYS A 61 -6.06 -23.96 3.87
N GLY A 62 -6.59 -23.81 2.64
CA GLY A 62 -6.73 -24.89 1.67
C GLY A 62 -7.90 -25.84 1.95
N SER A 63 -8.83 -25.47 2.85
CA SER A 63 -10.07 -26.22 3.12
C SER A 63 -11.18 -25.92 2.13
N ALA A 64 -11.09 -24.81 1.39
CA ALA A 64 -11.90 -24.50 0.22
C ALA A 64 -11.00 -24.33 -1.01
N SER A 65 -11.46 -24.80 -2.18
CA SER A 65 -10.73 -24.64 -3.45
C SER A 65 -10.65 -23.18 -3.82
N PHE A 66 -9.45 -22.70 -4.16
CA PHE A 66 -9.24 -21.35 -4.67
C PHE A 66 -9.86 -21.19 -6.06
N GLU A 67 -9.65 -22.15 -6.96
CA GLU A 67 -10.16 -22.09 -8.34
C GLU A 67 -11.68 -21.95 -8.38
N ASP A 68 -12.40 -22.75 -7.60
CA ASP A 68 -13.86 -22.71 -7.57
C ASP A 68 -14.42 -21.43 -6.93
N ASN A 69 -13.62 -20.75 -6.12
CA ASN A 69 -14.03 -19.60 -5.34
C ASN A 69 -13.26 -18.30 -5.69
N GLN A 70 -12.48 -18.31 -6.78
CA GLN A 70 -11.65 -17.16 -7.16
C GLN A 70 -12.46 -15.88 -7.32
N ALA A 71 -13.61 -15.93 -8.00
CA ALA A 71 -14.45 -14.75 -8.18
C ALA A 71 -14.93 -14.14 -6.84
N ALA A 72 -15.29 -14.98 -5.88
CA ALA A 72 -15.70 -14.57 -4.55
C ALA A 72 -14.52 -13.99 -3.74
N PHE A 73 -13.33 -14.53 -3.92
CA PHE A 73 -12.08 -14.05 -3.34
C PHE A 73 -11.70 -12.67 -3.91
N ASP A 74 -11.73 -12.52 -5.24
CA ASP A 74 -11.41 -11.27 -5.94
C ASP A 74 -12.40 -10.16 -5.56
N GLN A 75 -13.69 -10.49 -5.49
CA GLN A 75 -14.72 -9.57 -5.03
C GLN A 75 -14.46 -9.09 -3.61
N TRP A 76 -14.12 -9.99 -2.69
CA TRP A 76 -13.80 -9.63 -1.31
C TRP A 76 -12.64 -8.62 -1.22
N TYR A 77 -11.56 -8.87 -1.95
CA TYR A 77 -10.43 -7.96 -1.90
C TYR A 77 -10.71 -6.63 -2.59
N ASN A 78 -11.30 -6.63 -3.77
CA ASN A 78 -11.55 -5.40 -4.52
C ASN A 78 -12.63 -4.53 -3.90
N GLU A 79 -13.75 -5.13 -3.46
CA GLU A 79 -14.95 -4.40 -3.05
C GLU A 79 -15.09 -4.24 -1.52
N VAL A 80 -14.24 -4.92 -0.73
CA VAL A 80 -14.23 -4.79 0.73
C VAL A 80 -12.87 -4.32 1.21
N VAL A 81 -11.81 -5.11 1.06
CA VAL A 81 -10.52 -4.83 1.70
C VAL A 81 -9.85 -3.60 1.09
N PHE A 82 -9.67 -3.55 -0.23
CA PHE A 82 -9.03 -2.41 -0.90
C PHE A 82 -9.95 -1.20 -0.95
N ALA A 83 -11.26 -1.43 -1.12
CA ALA A 83 -12.24 -0.36 -1.10
C ALA A 83 -12.24 0.39 0.23
N GLN A 84 -12.19 -0.30 1.38
CA GLN A 84 -12.06 0.35 2.69
C GLN A 84 -10.78 1.17 2.82
N MET A 85 -9.68 0.75 2.21
CA MET A 85 -8.39 1.46 2.23
C MET A 85 -8.33 2.64 1.26
N SER A 86 -9.35 2.87 0.44
CA SER A 86 -9.42 3.93 -0.55
C SER A 86 -10.39 5.06 -0.18
N GLN A 87 -11.12 4.93 0.92
CA GLN A 87 -12.12 5.91 1.35
C GLN A 87 -11.47 7.12 2.04
N ASP A 88 -12.18 8.27 2.03
CA ASP A 88 -11.77 9.54 2.62
C ASP A 88 -12.57 9.91 3.87
N SER A 89 -13.35 9.01 4.44
CA SER A 89 -14.06 9.27 5.68
C SER A 89 -13.16 9.07 6.90
N ASP A 90 -13.33 9.89 7.94
CA ASP A 90 -12.53 9.84 9.17
C ASP A 90 -12.43 8.42 9.74
N ALA A 91 -13.58 7.73 9.84
CA ALA A 91 -13.63 6.36 10.36
C ALA A 91 -12.77 5.37 9.54
N MET A 92 -12.72 5.53 8.20
CA MET A 92 -11.92 4.67 7.34
C MET A 92 -10.44 5.06 7.38
N LEU A 93 -10.13 6.34 7.52
CA LEU A 93 -8.76 6.83 7.70
C LEU A 93 -8.17 6.30 9.02
N GLU A 94 -8.91 6.36 10.11
CA GLU A 94 -8.49 5.79 11.40
C GLU A 94 -8.27 4.27 11.34
N ALA A 95 -9.14 3.54 10.62
CA ALA A 95 -9.04 2.09 10.47
C ALA A 95 -7.96 1.64 9.47
N MET A 96 -7.43 2.53 8.64
CA MET A 96 -6.59 2.18 7.48
C MET A 96 -5.35 1.36 7.86
N ALA A 97 -4.63 1.77 8.89
CA ALA A 97 -3.45 1.02 9.37
C ALA A 97 -3.84 -0.37 9.90
N THR A 98 -4.94 -0.46 10.65
CA THR A 98 -5.48 -1.72 11.19
C THR A 98 -5.90 -2.66 10.06
N ASN A 99 -6.58 -2.15 9.04
CA ASN A 99 -7.00 -2.94 7.87
C ASN A 99 -5.78 -3.47 7.09
N ARG A 100 -4.76 -2.64 6.90
CA ARG A 100 -3.49 -3.08 6.30
C ARG A 100 -2.84 -4.22 7.10
N GLU A 101 -2.69 -4.05 8.41
CA GLU A 101 -2.08 -5.09 9.25
C GLU A 101 -2.92 -6.37 9.29
N ALA A 102 -4.24 -6.27 9.26
CA ALA A 102 -5.13 -7.43 9.17
C ALA A 102 -4.90 -8.22 7.86
N MET A 103 -4.76 -7.54 6.73
CA MET A 103 -4.43 -8.16 5.44
C MET A 103 -3.09 -8.92 5.50
N PHE A 104 -2.03 -8.29 6.02
CA PHE A 104 -0.73 -8.95 6.14
C PHE A 104 -0.74 -10.09 7.15
N LYS A 105 -1.51 -10.00 8.23
CA LYS A 105 -1.69 -11.09 9.18
C LYS A 105 -2.40 -12.29 8.54
N GLN A 106 -3.42 -12.05 7.72
CA GLN A 106 -4.07 -13.14 6.96
C GLN A 106 -3.07 -13.83 6.02
N LEU A 107 -2.28 -13.06 5.26
CA LEU A 107 -1.21 -13.57 4.40
C LEU A 107 -0.20 -14.41 5.18
N GLY A 108 0.25 -13.93 6.35
CA GLY A 108 1.20 -14.64 7.21
C GLY A 108 0.69 -16.00 7.70
N ASN A 109 -0.62 -16.13 7.86
CA ASN A 109 -1.27 -17.38 8.31
C ASN A 109 -1.71 -18.29 7.16
N ALA A 110 -1.59 -17.84 5.91
CA ALA A 110 -2.06 -18.59 4.75
C ALA A 110 -1.17 -19.80 4.44
N SER A 111 -1.80 -20.92 4.08
CA SER A 111 -1.14 -22.15 3.63
C SER A 111 -1.31 -22.38 2.13
N ASN A 112 -2.34 -21.79 1.51
CA ASN A 112 -2.61 -21.90 0.07
C ASN A 112 -1.72 -20.93 -0.71
N ALA A 113 -0.65 -21.45 -1.30
CA ALA A 113 0.32 -20.67 -2.06
C ALA A 113 -0.29 -20.02 -3.32
N GLN A 114 -1.28 -20.65 -3.95
CA GLN A 114 -1.94 -20.12 -5.15
C GLN A 114 -2.76 -18.89 -4.83
N ALA A 115 -3.58 -18.94 -3.78
CA ALA A 115 -4.36 -17.78 -3.31
C ALA A 115 -3.45 -16.62 -2.86
N VAL A 116 -2.35 -16.93 -2.15
CA VAL A 116 -1.36 -15.93 -1.73
C VAL A 116 -0.72 -15.27 -2.94
N ASN A 117 -0.24 -16.07 -3.90
CA ASN A 117 0.41 -15.52 -5.10
C ASN A 117 -0.57 -14.67 -5.92
N HIS A 118 -1.81 -15.14 -6.08
CA HIS A 118 -2.83 -14.37 -6.79
C HIS A 118 -3.13 -13.02 -6.12
N LEU A 119 -3.30 -13.02 -4.79
CA LEU A 119 -3.49 -11.76 -4.07
C LEU A 119 -2.30 -10.83 -4.21
N VAL A 120 -1.09 -11.32 -3.91
CA VAL A 120 0.11 -10.48 -3.83
C VAL A 120 0.55 -10.01 -5.21
N ALA A 121 0.69 -10.95 -6.16
CA ALA A 121 1.27 -10.63 -7.46
C ALA A 121 0.29 -10.02 -8.45
N ASN A 122 -1.01 -10.28 -8.32
CA ASN A 122 -2.00 -9.79 -9.28
C ASN A 122 -2.90 -8.72 -8.65
N LEU A 123 -3.72 -9.06 -7.66
CA LEU A 123 -4.73 -8.14 -7.16
C LEU A 123 -4.12 -6.94 -6.44
N ALA A 124 -3.37 -7.17 -5.35
CA ALA A 124 -2.84 -6.11 -4.51
C ALA A 124 -1.79 -5.27 -5.26
N PHE A 125 -0.86 -5.92 -5.96
CA PHE A 125 0.17 -5.20 -6.70
C PHE A 125 -0.42 -4.22 -7.72
N ASN A 126 -1.36 -4.67 -8.55
CA ASN A 126 -1.96 -3.83 -9.59
C ASN A 126 -2.86 -2.74 -8.98
N LYS A 127 -3.70 -3.12 -8.00
CA LYS A 127 -4.63 -2.17 -7.39
C LYS A 127 -3.92 -1.06 -6.62
N PHE A 128 -2.89 -1.39 -5.85
CA PHE A 128 -2.16 -0.37 -5.10
C PHE A 128 -1.27 0.50 -5.98
N GLN A 129 -0.80 0.04 -7.15
CA GLN A 129 -0.19 0.93 -8.14
C GLN A 129 -1.21 1.97 -8.66
N GLU A 130 -2.42 1.53 -9.01
CA GLU A 130 -3.50 2.43 -9.43
C GLU A 130 -3.78 3.49 -8.34
N ILE A 131 -3.93 3.07 -7.07
CA ILE A 131 -4.19 4.02 -5.97
C ILE A 131 -3.03 5.02 -5.78
N VAL A 132 -1.78 4.60 -5.94
CA VAL A 132 -0.62 5.51 -5.82
C VAL A 132 -0.61 6.58 -6.90
N THR A 133 -0.94 6.23 -8.14
CA THR A 133 -0.76 7.10 -9.31
C THR A 133 -1.98 7.94 -9.64
N ASP A 134 -3.16 7.51 -9.25
CA ASP A 134 -4.42 8.19 -9.54
C ASP A 134 -4.82 9.18 -8.43
N ASN A 135 -5.92 9.92 -8.66
CA ASN A 135 -6.44 10.95 -7.75
C ASN A 135 -7.20 10.33 -6.55
N TYR A 136 -6.53 9.50 -5.75
CA TYR A 136 -7.04 9.00 -4.47
C TYR A 136 -6.63 9.91 -3.30
N PRO A 137 -7.30 9.79 -2.13
CA PRO A 137 -6.94 10.56 -0.94
C PRO A 137 -5.45 10.40 -0.59
N PRO A 138 -4.77 11.45 -0.10
CA PRO A 138 -3.35 11.38 0.25
C PRO A 138 -2.98 10.24 1.20
N ALA A 139 -3.82 9.98 2.21
CA ALA A 139 -3.62 8.88 3.14
C ALA A 139 -3.72 7.51 2.45
N SER A 140 -4.68 7.34 1.52
CA SER A 140 -4.83 6.11 0.73
C SER A 140 -3.62 5.88 -0.18
N ARG A 141 -3.11 6.93 -0.83
CA ARG A 141 -1.91 6.86 -1.69
C ARG A 141 -0.66 6.50 -0.87
N LEU A 142 -0.47 7.11 0.30
CA LEU A 142 0.61 6.74 1.22
C LEU A 142 0.49 5.30 1.68
N ASN A 143 -0.70 4.88 2.11
CA ASN A 143 -0.96 3.51 2.53
C ASN A 143 -0.69 2.50 1.42
N ALA A 144 -1.08 2.83 0.19
CA ALA A 144 -0.87 1.99 -0.99
C ALA A 144 0.63 1.77 -1.30
N VAL A 145 1.44 2.82 -1.28
CA VAL A 145 2.89 2.67 -1.51
C VAL A 145 3.57 1.91 -0.39
N VAL A 146 3.14 2.08 0.86
CA VAL A 146 3.64 1.28 2.00
C VAL A 146 3.27 -0.19 1.83
N ILE A 147 2.07 -0.50 1.35
CA ILE A 147 1.68 -1.88 1.04
C ILE A 147 2.56 -2.45 -0.07
N LEU A 148 2.74 -1.75 -1.19
CA LEU A 148 3.60 -2.19 -2.30
C LEU A 148 5.01 -2.55 -1.82
N GLY A 149 5.61 -1.75 -0.94
CA GLY A 149 6.93 -2.01 -0.35
C GLY A 149 6.98 -3.22 0.61
N ARG A 150 5.82 -3.70 1.07
CA ARG A 150 5.69 -4.84 2.00
C ARG A 150 5.20 -6.12 1.34
N LEU A 151 4.79 -6.08 0.07
CA LEU A 151 4.37 -7.29 -0.64
C LEU A 151 5.54 -8.27 -0.74
N ASP A 152 5.32 -9.50 -0.32
CA ASP A 152 6.31 -10.58 -0.37
C ASP A 152 5.87 -11.67 -1.35
N GLN A 153 6.76 -12.07 -2.24
CA GLN A 153 6.58 -13.27 -3.07
C GLN A 153 6.62 -14.54 -2.21
N THR A 154 7.49 -14.54 -1.20
CA THR A 154 7.54 -15.59 -0.17
C THR A 154 7.24 -14.96 1.17
N ILE A 155 6.13 -15.37 1.78
CA ILE A 155 5.73 -14.87 3.10
C ILE A 155 6.60 -15.53 4.18
N ALA A 156 7.15 -14.72 5.09
CA ALA A 156 7.89 -15.23 6.23
C ALA A 156 7.02 -16.18 7.07
N LYS A 157 7.57 -17.32 7.45
CA LYS A 157 6.92 -18.26 8.39
C LYS A 157 7.80 -18.50 9.62
N PRO A 158 7.19 -18.63 10.81
CA PRO A 158 7.94 -19.00 11.99
C PRO A 158 8.72 -20.29 11.73
N ARG A 159 9.99 -20.27 12.07
CA ARG A 159 10.93 -21.39 12.11
C ARG A 159 11.80 -21.67 10.90
N ASN A 160 11.65 -21.13 9.69
CA ASN A 160 12.68 -21.37 8.65
C ASN A 160 12.45 -20.71 7.28
N VAL A 161 11.42 -19.90 7.10
CA VAL A 161 11.20 -19.24 5.81
C VAL A 161 11.46 -17.75 5.96
N ALA A 162 12.58 -17.28 5.42
CA ALA A 162 12.86 -15.87 5.31
C ALA A 162 11.89 -15.22 4.29
N PRO A 163 11.45 -13.97 4.52
CA PRO A 163 10.63 -13.26 3.55
C PRO A 163 11.42 -13.01 2.28
N ALA A 164 10.78 -13.15 1.13
CA ALA A 164 11.31 -12.68 -0.14
C ALA A 164 10.39 -11.58 -0.69
N PRO A 165 10.84 -10.33 -0.75
CA PRO A 165 10.05 -9.25 -1.31
C PRO A 165 9.61 -9.54 -2.74
N LEU A 166 8.45 -9.01 -3.14
CA LEU A 166 7.93 -9.15 -4.49
C LEU A 166 8.85 -8.43 -5.48
N ALA A 167 9.63 -9.18 -6.26
CA ALA A 167 10.69 -8.64 -7.11
C ALA A 167 10.22 -7.53 -8.06
N LYS A 168 8.99 -7.64 -8.59
CA LYS A 168 8.42 -6.63 -9.48
C LYS A 168 8.00 -5.32 -8.78
N ALA A 169 7.95 -5.29 -7.45
CA ALA A 169 7.66 -4.06 -6.71
C ALA A 169 8.86 -3.11 -6.69
N LEU A 170 10.08 -3.61 -6.65
CA LEU A 170 11.29 -2.78 -6.55
C LEU A 170 11.43 -1.78 -7.71
N PRO A 171 11.31 -2.16 -9.00
CA PRO A 171 11.37 -1.19 -10.10
C PRO A 171 10.32 -0.08 -10.01
N VAL A 172 9.10 -0.43 -9.58
CA VAL A 172 8.01 0.54 -9.40
C VAL A 172 8.31 1.52 -8.28
N LEU A 173 8.82 1.03 -7.14
CA LEU A 173 9.22 1.88 -6.03
C LEU A 173 10.38 2.82 -6.42
N LEU A 174 11.35 2.35 -7.20
CA LEU A 174 12.44 3.18 -7.73
C LEU A 174 11.89 4.29 -8.64
N GLN A 175 10.96 3.95 -9.53
CA GLN A 175 10.29 4.93 -10.37
C GLN A 175 9.58 6.00 -9.51
N TYR A 176 8.86 5.61 -8.47
CA TYR A 176 8.16 6.56 -7.60
C TYR A 176 9.11 7.51 -6.86
N VAL A 177 10.28 7.05 -6.44
CA VAL A 177 11.29 7.92 -5.81
C VAL A 177 11.83 8.95 -6.78
N GLN A 178 12.01 8.57 -8.05
CA GLN A 178 12.58 9.43 -9.09
C GLN A 178 11.57 10.39 -9.70
N ASP A 179 10.28 10.08 -9.63
CA ASP A 179 9.21 10.89 -10.20
C ASP A 179 8.95 12.14 -9.35
N GLY A 180 9.47 13.27 -9.81
CA GLY A 180 9.29 14.58 -9.17
C GLY A 180 7.84 15.10 -9.23
N ALA A 181 6.97 14.52 -10.07
CA ALA A 181 5.57 14.88 -10.14
C ALA A 181 4.72 14.22 -9.02
N LEU A 182 5.23 13.12 -8.44
CA LEU A 182 4.58 12.47 -7.31
C LEU A 182 4.77 13.27 -6.01
N PRO A 183 3.74 13.33 -5.16
CA PRO A 183 3.84 13.97 -3.86
C PRO A 183 4.97 13.38 -3.00
N GLU A 184 5.60 14.22 -2.18
CA GLU A 184 6.71 13.80 -1.31
C GLU A 184 6.37 12.61 -0.43
N TYR A 185 5.17 12.57 0.15
CA TYR A 185 4.78 11.45 1.01
C TYR A 185 4.75 10.10 0.28
N VAL A 186 4.46 10.09 -1.03
CA VAL A 186 4.55 8.88 -1.86
C VAL A 186 6.01 8.48 -2.05
N ARG A 187 6.88 9.44 -2.37
CA ARG A 187 8.32 9.21 -2.55
C ARG A 187 8.97 8.70 -1.25
N VAL A 188 8.58 9.26 -0.12
CA VAL A 188 8.97 8.80 1.23
C VAL A 188 8.52 7.37 1.48
N GLY A 189 7.26 7.05 1.20
CA GLY A 189 6.73 5.68 1.34
C GLY A 189 7.45 4.68 0.43
N ALA A 190 7.80 5.08 -0.79
CA ALA A 190 8.57 4.25 -1.72
C ALA A 190 9.99 3.96 -1.19
N LEU A 191 10.66 4.95 -0.60
CA LEU A 191 11.96 4.75 0.04
C LEU A 191 11.92 3.73 1.19
N TRP A 192 10.86 3.69 1.98
CA TRP A 192 10.65 2.65 2.99
C TRP A 192 10.61 1.24 2.37
N GLY A 193 9.91 1.13 1.25
CA GLY A 193 9.85 -0.13 0.50
C GLY A 193 11.22 -0.54 -0.02
N ILE A 194 11.97 0.38 -0.63
CA ILE A 194 13.32 0.13 -1.16
C ILE A 194 14.28 -0.28 -0.02
N GLU A 195 14.27 0.45 1.09
CA GLU A 195 15.11 0.10 2.27
C GLU A 195 14.82 -1.33 2.73
N ARG A 196 13.55 -1.71 2.81
CA ARG A 196 13.17 -3.07 3.18
C ARG A 196 13.72 -4.10 2.20
N HIS A 197 13.61 -3.87 0.89
CA HIS A 197 14.17 -4.76 -0.13
C HIS A 197 15.69 -4.92 0.02
N CYS A 198 16.41 -3.80 0.15
CA CYS A 198 17.87 -3.82 0.33
C CYS A 198 18.27 -4.54 1.62
N ARG A 199 17.61 -4.25 2.74
CA ARG A 199 17.90 -4.85 4.04
C ARG A 199 17.66 -6.38 4.04
N ILE A 200 16.63 -6.86 3.35
CA ILE A 200 16.39 -8.31 3.24
C ILE A 200 17.46 -8.96 2.33
N ASP A 201 17.83 -8.30 1.22
CA ASP A 201 18.88 -8.77 0.33
C ASP A 201 20.24 -8.85 1.05
N GLY A 202 20.58 -7.84 1.87
CA GLY A 202 21.82 -7.79 2.64
C GLY A 202 21.93 -8.85 3.75
N GLN A 203 20.83 -9.43 4.20
CA GLN A 203 20.84 -10.52 5.20
C GLN A 203 21.39 -11.84 4.66
N LYS A 204 21.85 -11.89 3.41
CA LYS A 204 22.57 -13.01 2.75
C LYS A 204 21.84 -14.36 2.71
N GLN A 205 20.64 -14.44 3.26
CA GLN A 205 19.88 -15.70 3.28
C GLN A 205 19.14 -15.96 1.97
N ASN A 206 18.81 -14.92 1.23
CA ASN A 206 18.15 -14.98 -0.07
C ASN A 206 18.50 -13.73 -0.86
N THR A 207 19.56 -13.74 -1.64
CA THR A 207 19.88 -12.66 -2.58
C THR A 207 18.74 -12.51 -3.58
N GLN A 208 17.90 -11.50 -3.40
CA GLN A 208 16.68 -11.29 -4.16
C GLN A 208 16.84 -10.23 -5.25
N ILE A 209 17.79 -9.31 -5.05
CA ILE A 209 18.03 -8.20 -5.97
C ILE A 209 19.07 -8.61 -6.99
N ALA A 210 18.68 -8.73 -8.25
CA ALA A 210 19.63 -9.01 -9.35
C ALA A 210 20.66 -7.86 -9.51
N ALA A 211 21.87 -8.18 -10.01
CA ALA A 211 22.95 -7.19 -10.16
C ALA A 211 22.51 -5.94 -10.94
N GLN A 212 21.73 -6.11 -12.00
CA GLN A 212 21.18 -4.98 -12.76
C GLN A 212 20.27 -4.10 -11.91
N GLN A 213 19.41 -4.70 -11.08
CA GLN A 213 18.51 -3.95 -10.19
C GLN A 213 19.29 -3.24 -9.08
N ARG A 214 20.39 -3.83 -8.57
CA ARG A 214 21.27 -3.15 -7.60
C ARG A 214 21.87 -1.88 -8.21
N SER A 215 22.32 -1.93 -9.46
CA SER A 215 22.80 -0.74 -10.16
C SER A 215 21.72 0.32 -10.31
N GLN A 216 20.47 -0.07 -10.56
CA GLN A 216 19.33 0.84 -10.61
C GLN A 216 19.01 1.45 -9.23
N VAL A 217 19.09 0.66 -8.16
CA VAL A 217 18.94 1.16 -6.78
C VAL A 217 19.98 2.24 -6.49
N ILE A 218 21.27 1.95 -6.79
CA ILE A 218 22.36 2.89 -6.58
C ILE A 218 22.10 4.18 -7.38
N ALA A 219 21.80 4.07 -8.67
CA ALA A 219 21.54 5.21 -9.54
C ALA A 219 20.36 6.08 -9.07
N ALA A 220 19.31 5.47 -8.51
CA ALA A 220 18.14 6.18 -7.99
C ALA A 220 18.41 6.88 -6.65
N LEU A 221 19.26 6.30 -5.79
CA LEU A 221 19.46 6.79 -4.43
C LEU A 221 20.64 7.76 -4.29
N LEU A 222 21.69 7.64 -5.12
CA LEU A 222 22.85 8.54 -5.07
C LEU A 222 22.48 10.04 -5.16
N PRO A 223 21.54 10.47 -6.01
CA PRO A 223 21.15 11.89 -6.08
C PRO A 223 20.52 12.42 -4.78
N LEU A 224 19.99 11.53 -3.92
CA LEU A 224 19.42 11.89 -2.63
C LEU A 224 20.48 12.17 -1.54
N LEU A 225 21.73 11.76 -1.76
CA LEU A 225 22.84 11.95 -0.82
C LEU A 225 23.59 13.28 -1.05
N GLY A 226 23.41 13.88 -2.23
CA GLY A 226 24.08 15.12 -2.58
C GLY A 226 23.56 16.34 -1.80
N PRO A 227 24.38 17.40 -1.65
CA PRO A 227 23.91 18.66 -1.14
C PRO A 227 22.82 19.22 -2.09
N LYS A 228 21.73 19.69 -1.51
CA LYS A 228 20.72 20.41 -2.32
C LYS A 228 21.32 21.74 -2.76
N PRO A 229 21.11 22.16 -4.02
CA PRO A 229 21.67 23.40 -4.54
C PRO A 229 21.12 24.68 -3.91
N ASP A 230 20.11 24.57 -3.06
CA ASP A 230 19.45 25.67 -2.35
C ASP A 230 19.63 25.53 -0.85
N ASP A 231 19.88 26.64 -0.13
CA ASP A 231 19.94 26.70 1.36
C ASP A 231 18.61 26.31 2.05
N ARG A 232 17.61 25.90 1.31
CA ARG A 232 16.29 25.47 1.76
C ARG A 232 16.18 23.96 1.91
N THR A 233 17.11 23.34 2.63
CA THR A 233 16.98 21.93 2.96
C THR A 233 15.74 21.72 3.85
N GLN A 234 14.76 21.01 3.33
CA GLN A 234 13.53 20.69 4.07
C GLN A 234 13.80 19.51 5.01
N PRO A 235 13.08 19.37 6.13
CA PRO A 235 13.20 18.21 7.01
C PRO A 235 13.05 16.86 6.28
N VAL A 236 12.21 16.81 5.26
CA VAL A 236 12.02 15.62 4.41
C VAL A 236 13.28 15.23 3.66
N ASP A 237 14.10 16.18 3.21
CA ASP A 237 15.36 15.90 2.51
C ASP A 237 16.37 15.19 3.42
N TYR A 238 16.50 15.60 4.67
CA TYR A 238 17.33 14.88 5.66
C TYR A 238 16.85 13.47 5.89
N TRP A 239 15.54 13.30 5.96
CA TRP A 239 14.94 11.99 6.13
C TRP A 239 15.18 11.11 4.90
N MET A 240 14.98 11.62 3.68
CA MET A 240 15.22 10.90 2.43
C MET A 240 16.70 10.52 2.28
N ASN A 241 17.62 11.45 2.60
CA ASN A 241 19.06 11.19 2.63
C ASN A 241 19.41 10.05 3.60
N ARG A 242 18.89 10.11 4.83
CA ARG A 242 19.08 9.05 5.82
C ARG A 242 18.58 7.69 5.33
N MET A 243 17.41 7.65 4.70
CA MET A 243 16.85 6.39 4.16
C MET A 243 17.69 5.87 2.99
N ALA A 244 18.12 6.75 2.09
CA ALA A 244 19.01 6.39 0.98
C ALA A 244 20.33 5.81 1.51
N THR A 245 20.95 6.47 2.50
CA THR A 245 22.17 5.96 3.17
C THR A 245 21.97 4.58 3.74
N ARG A 246 20.88 4.34 4.46
CA ARG A 246 20.55 3.02 5.03
C ARG A 246 20.35 1.96 3.96
N SER A 247 19.70 2.31 2.84
CA SER A 247 19.44 1.38 1.75
C SER A 247 20.73 1.00 1.00
N LEU A 248 21.68 1.93 0.87
CA LEU A 248 22.96 1.68 0.20
C LEU A 248 23.97 0.98 1.10
N GLY A 249 23.80 1.05 2.41
CA GLY A 249 24.65 0.38 3.40
C GLY A 249 24.13 -1.00 3.86
N ALA A 250 23.00 -1.44 3.34
CA ALA A 250 22.42 -2.76 3.63
C ALA A 250 22.94 -3.83 2.66
#